data_4475c426ce194b09aaa4bf8c03f77169
#
_entry.id   4475c426ce194b09aaa4bf8c03f77169
#
_cell.length_a   1.000
_cell.length_b   1.000
_cell.length_c   1.000
_cell.angle_alpha   90.00
_cell.angle_beta   90.00
_cell.angle_gamma   90.00
#
_symmetry.space_group_name_H-M   'P 1'
#
loop_
_entity.id
_entity.type
_entity.pdbx_description
1 polymer ?
#
loop_
_entity_poly.entity_id
_entity_poly.type
_entity_poly.pdbx_seq_one_letter_code
_entity_poly.pdbx_strand_id
1 'polypeptide(L)'
;MSWLKSVFPPKIKKIVGRLKKNIPEGLWHKCSSCQSVLYRSDLEKNMEVCPNCNFHNRISARQRIKLLLDTPAQIELFNKISPTDTLKFKDTTSYKERLSLAQKKTNENDALVVFQGLVESMPVVIAVFEFKFMGGSMGSVVGEKFILAVNAAIKNKCPFICASSSGGARMQEGLLSLMQMAKTSASLTKLSKSKLPFLSLLTDPTMGGVSASFAMLGDVIIAEPRALIGFAGPRVIEQTVREKLPEGFQTSEFLLEHGAIDMIIDRRQLRKSLANLISMLSIN
;
A
#
# COMPACT_ATOMS: atom_id res chain seq x y z
N MET A 1 -79.51 -8.03 -25.87
CA MET A 1 -78.76 -6.87 -25.42
C MET A 1 -77.45 -7.37 -24.83
N SER A 2 -76.36 -7.36 -25.59
CA SER A 2 -75.00 -7.59 -25.04
C SER A 2 -73.94 -7.22 -26.09
N TRP A 3 -73.70 -5.95 -26.32
CA TRP A 3 -72.63 -5.46 -27.21
C TRP A 3 -71.46 -4.77 -26.43
N LEU A 4 -71.41 -4.98 -25.12
CA LEU A 4 -70.38 -4.41 -24.24
C LEU A 4 -69.17 -5.29 -23.97
N LYS A 5 -68.99 -6.40 -24.71
CA LYS A 5 -67.86 -7.34 -24.53
C LYS A 5 -66.69 -7.13 -25.51
N SER A 6 -66.75 -6.15 -26.42
CA SER A 6 -65.72 -5.98 -27.47
C SER A 6 -64.77 -4.76 -27.26
N VAL A 7 -64.77 -4.12 -26.07
CA VAL A 7 -64.01 -2.90 -25.82
C VAL A 7 -62.83 -3.11 -24.85
N PHE A 8 -62.41 -4.34 -24.55
CA PHE A 8 -61.17 -4.52 -23.76
C PHE A 8 -60.02 -4.89 -24.71
N PRO A 9 -58.94 -4.08 -24.74
CA PRO A 9 -57.76 -4.44 -25.49
C PRO A 9 -57.17 -5.76 -24.97
N PRO A 10 -56.58 -6.59 -25.85
CA PRO A 10 -56.00 -7.87 -25.44
C PRO A 10 -54.98 -7.67 -24.35
N LYS A 11 -55.10 -8.42 -23.23
CA LYS A 11 -54.12 -8.47 -22.18
C LYS A 11 -52.79 -8.91 -22.78
N ILE A 12 -51.89 -7.95 -22.96
CA ILE A 12 -50.47 -8.23 -23.28
C ILE A 12 -49.93 -9.04 -22.11
N LYS A 13 -49.74 -10.36 -22.33
CA LYS A 13 -48.97 -11.21 -21.42
C LYS A 13 -47.57 -10.60 -21.35
N LYS A 14 -47.22 -9.95 -20.23
CA LYS A 14 -45.85 -9.57 -19.94
C LYS A 14 -45.03 -10.87 -19.98
N ILE A 15 -44.25 -11.03 -21.04
CA ILE A 15 -43.15 -11.99 -21.08
C ILE A 15 -42.09 -11.44 -20.14
N VAL A 16 -42.21 -11.71 -18.83
CA VAL A 16 -41.19 -11.47 -17.84
C VAL A 16 -40.24 -12.65 -17.90
N GLY A 17 -39.57 -12.79 -19.04
CA GLY A 17 -38.36 -13.57 -19.19
C GLY A 17 -37.18 -12.62 -19.04
N ARG A 18 -36.94 -12.07 -17.87
CA ARG A 18 -35.63 -11.52 -17.51
C ARG A 18 -34.66 -12.70 -17.44
N LEU A 19 -34.00 -12.97 -18.56
CA LEU A 19 -32.70 -13.57 -18.54
C LEU A 19 -31.85 -12.74 -17.57
N LYS A 20 -31.76 -13.16 -16.31
CA LYS A 20 -30.69 -12.75 -15.45
C LYS A 20 -29.40 -13.19 -16.15
N LYS A 21 -28.83 -12.33 -16.99
CA LYS A 21 -27.43 -12.48 -17.36
C LYS A 21 -26.72 -12.45 -16.00
N ASN A 22 -26.26 -13.60 -15.54
CA ASN A 22 -25.29 -13.69 -14.46
C ASN A 22 -24.06 -12.96 -14.98
N ILE A 23 -23.97 -11.66 -14.70
CA ILE A 23 -22.73 -10.88 -14.88
C ILE A 23 -21.79 -11.49 -13.85
N PRO A 24 -20.67 -12.09 -14.25
CA PRO A 24 -19.72 -12.65 -13.31
C PRO A 24 -19.36 -11.61 -12.27
N GLU A 25 -19.48 -11.95 -11.00
CA GLU A 25 -19.07 -11.07 -9.90
C GLU A 25 -17.60 -10.72 -10.09
N GLY A 26 -17.25 -9.43 -9.97
CA GLY A 26 -15.87 -8.94 -10.09
C GLY A 26 -15.49 -8.31 -11.44
N LEU A 27 -16.36 -8.32 -12.47
CA LEU A 27 -16.06 -7.65 -13.75
C LEU A 27 -16.05 -6.14 -13.67
N TRP A 28 -16.75 -5.56 -12.69
CA TRP A 28 -16.90 -4.12 -12.54
C TRP A 28 -16.31 -3.63 -11.22
N HIS A 29 -15.66 -2.50 -11.28
CA HIS A 29 -15.14 -1.77 -10.12
C HIS A 29 -15.73 -0.36 -10.10
N LYS A 30 -16.21 0.08 -8.94
CA LYS A 30 -16.68 1.45 -8.75
C LYS A 30 -15.55 2.27 -8.11
N CYS A 31 -15.08 3.30 -8.81
CA CYS A 31 -14.04 4.19 -8.28
C CYS A 31 -14.50 4.85 -6.98
N SER A 32 -13.70 4.76 -5.93
CA SER A 32 -14.04 5.36 -4.62
C SER A 32 -14.01 6.89 -4.63
N SER A 33 -13.29 7.50 -5.56
CA SER A 33 -13.19 8.96 -5.71
C SER A 33 -14.32 9.53 -6.58
N CYS A 34 -14.35 9.19 -7.88
CA CYS A 34 -15.31 9.79 -8.83
C CYS A 34 -16.59 8.97 -9.03
N GLN A 35 -16.75 7.84 -8.34
CA GLN A 35 -17.92 6.94 -8.41
C GLN A 35 -18.18 6.31 -9.78
N SER A 36 -17.32 6.52 -10.79
CA SER A 36 -17.46 5.91 -12.11
C SER A 36 -17.35 4.38 -12.00
N VAL A 37 -18.16 3.70 -12.81
CA VAL A 37 -18.10 2.25 -12.96
C VAL A 37 -17.08 1.90 -14.04
N LEU A 38 -16.06 1.16 -13.68
CA LEU A 38 -14.92 0.81 -14.53
C LEU A 38 -14.89 -0.69 -14.78
N TYR A 39 -14.41 -1.08 -15.96
CA TYR A 39 -14.15 -2.48 -16.24
C TYR A 39 -12.88 -2.92 -15.50
N ARG A 40 -12.93 -4.05 -14.83
CA ARG A 40 -11.82 -4.54 -14.00
C ARG A 40 -10.52 -4.70 -14.79
N SER A 41 -10.62 -5.28 -15.99
CA SER A 41 -9.46 -5.47 -16.88
C SER A 41 -8.81 -4.15 -17.32
N ASP A 42 -9.61 -3.10 -17.52
CA ASP A 42 -9.07 -1.80 -17.95
C ASP A 42 -8.37 -1.09 -16.78
N LEU A 43 -8.91 -1.25 -15.56
CA LEU A 43 -8.27 -0.75 -14.35
C LEU A 43 -6.93 -1.45 -14.10
N GLU A 44 -6.88 -2.78 -14.28
CA GLU A 44 -5.63 -3.56 -14.17
C GLU A 44 -4.58 -3.14 -15.21
N LYS A 45 -4.98 -2.97 -16.47
CA LYS A 45 -4.08 -2.45 -17.52
C LYS A 45 -3.55 -1.06 -17.21
N ASN A 46 -4.35 -0.21 -16.55
CA ASN A 46 -3.95 1.11 -16.11
C ASN A 46 -3.30 1.11 -14.71
N MET A 47 -2.72 -0.02 -14.28
CA MET A 47 -2.00 -0.17 -13.01
C MET A 47 -2.84 0.20 -11.78
N GLU A 48 -4.14 -0.12 -11.80
CA GLU A 48 -5.10 0.22 -10.73
C GLU A 48 -5.28 1.74 -10.49
N VAL A 49 -4.96 2.55 -11.50
CA VAL A 49 -5.24 3.99 -11.51
C VAL A 49 -6.53 4.24 -12.29
N CYS A 50 -7.46 4.98 -11.69
CA CYS A 50 -8.73 5.29 -12.35
C CYS A 50 -8.48 6.12 -13.63
N PRO A 51 -8.94 5.68 -14.82
CA PRO A 51 -8.72 6.42 -16.05
C PRO A 51 -9.48 7.76 -16.10
N ASN A 52 -10.56 7.90 -15.32
CA ASN A 52 -11.41 9.09 -15.35
C ASN A 52 -10.93 10.21 -14.43
N CYS A 53 -10.42 9.88 -13.22
CA CYS A 53 -10.03 10.88 -12.23
C CYS A 53 -8.60 10.74 -11.72
N ASN A 54 -7.83 9.80 -12.26
CA ASN A 54 -6.46 9.46 -11.86
C ASN A 54 -6.33 9.08 -10.36
N PHE A 55 -7.40 8.62 -9.72
CA PHE A 55 -7.32 8.13 -8.36
C PHE A 55 -6.54 6.81 -8.31
N HIS A 56 -5.55 6.73 -7.44
CA HIS A 56 -4.71 5.55 -7.23
C HIS A 56 -5.37 4.59 -6.25
N ASN A 57 -5.97 3.51 -6.76
CA ASN A 57 -6.51 2.48 -5.89
C ASN A 57 -5.39 1.74 -5.15
N ARG A 58 -5.68 1.25 -3.94
CA ARG A 58 -4.73 0.43 -3.19
C ARG A 58 -4.48 -0.88 -3.91
N ILE A 59 -3.21 -1.26 -4.00
CA ILE A 59 -2.76 -2.52 -4.59
C ILE A 59 -2.07 -3.38 -3.54
N SER A 60 -2.04 -4.69 -3.77
CA SER A 60 -1.29 -5.60 -2.90
C SER A 60 0.22 -5.42 -3.06
N ALA A 61 0.98 -5.89 -2.06
CA ALA A 61 2.43 -5.89 -2.12
C ALA A 61 2.95 -6.64 -3.36
N ARG A 62 2.37 -7.80 -3.67
CA ARG A 62 2.74 -8.60 -4.83
C ARG A 62 2.47 -7.90 -6.17
N GLN A 63 1.33 -7.20 -6.29
CA GLN A 63 1.06 -6.39 -7.48
C GLN A 63 2.08 -5.26 -7.64
N ARG A 64 2.44 -4.56 -6.56
CA ARG A 64 3.45 -3.48 -6.59
C ARG A 64 4.82 -4.01 -7.01
N ILE A 65 5.26 -5.13 -6.46
CA ILE A 65 6.51 -5.79 -6.83
C ILE A 65 6.52 -6.11 -8.32
N LYS A 66 5.42 -6.70 -8.84
CA LYS A 66 5.29 -7.03 -10.27
C LYS A 66 5.33 -5.78 -11.17
N LEU A 67 4.84 -4.63 -10.70
CA LEU A 67 4.89 -3.37 -11.45
C LEU A 67 6.27 -2.74 -11.47
N LEU A 68 7.06 -2.93 -10.41
CA LEU A 68 8.35 -2.25 -10.24
C LEU A 68 9.55 -3.08 -10.68
N LEU A 69 9.56 -4.39 -10.43
CA LEU A 69 10.70 -5.24 -10.71
C LEU A 69 10.60 -5.91 -12.08
N ASP A 70 11.76 -6.14 -12.67
CA ASP A 70 11.92 -6.91 -13.90
C ASP A 70 11.61 -8.39 -13.66
N THR A 71 10.91 -9.01 -14.61
CA THR A 71 10.67 -10.47 -14.59
C THR A 71 11.58 -11.15 -15.62
N PRO A 72 12.16 -12.34 -15.31
CA PRO A 72 11.94 -13.20 -14.14
C PRO A 72 12.94 -12.98 -12.98
N ALA A 73 13.79 -11.97 -13.01
CA ALA A 73 14.94 -11.78 -12.11
C ALA A 73 14.56 -11.29 -10.69
N GLN A 74 13.54 -11.86 -10.05
CA GLN A 74 13.13 -11.46 -8.70
C GLN A 74 13.16 -12.64 -7.74
N ILE A 75 13.77 -12.42 -6.57
CA ILE A 75 13.93 -13.42 -5.51
C ILE A 75 13.28 -12.88 -4.24
N GLU A 76 12.31 -13.62 -3.69
CA GLU A 76 11.72 -13.29 -2.40
C GLU A 76 12.65 -13.64 -1.25
N LEU A 77 12.88 -12.68 -0.36
CA LEU A 77 13.76 -12.82 0.80
C LEU A 77 12.91 -12.89 2.09
N PHE A 78 13.39 -13.66 3.07
CA PHE A 78 12.84 -13.67 4.45
C PHE A 78 11.35 -14.05 4.56
N ASN A 79 10.81 -14.79 3.60
CA ASN A 79 9.41 -15.16 3.57
C ASN A 79 8.97 -16.11 4.70
N LYS A 80 9.92 -16.81 5.34
CA LYS A 80 9.63 -17.77 6.44
C LYS A 80 9.47 -17.10 7.81
N ILE A 81 9.78 -15.80 7.95
CA ILE A 81 9.66 -15.10 9.24
C ILE A 81 8.19 -14.80 9.50
N SER A 82 7.70 -15.27 10.64
CA SER A 82 6.31 -15.13 11.07
C SER A 82 6.22 -14.53 12.47
N PRO A 83 5.14 -13.76 12.76
CA PRO A 83 4.95 -13.16 14.07
C PRO A 83 4.58 -14.20 15.13
N THR A 84 4.95 -13.90 16.37
CA THR A 84 4.58 -14.68 17.55
C THR A 84 3.79 -13.81 18.53
N ASP A 85 2.77 -14.38 19.14
CA ASP A 85 1.97 -13.68 20.17
C ASP A 85 2.65 -13.85 21.54
N THR A 86 3.68 -13.04 21.80
CA THR A 86 4.44 -13.09 23.06
C THR A 86 3.67 -12.49 24.23
N LEU A 87 2.77 -11.52 23.97
CA LEU A 87 2.01 -10.83 25.00
C LEU A 87 0.67 -11.51 25.30
N LYS A 88 0.28 -12.52 24.52
CA LYS A 88 -1.04 -13.18 24.59
C LYS A 88 -2.17 -12.14 24.55
N PHE A 89 -2.02 -11.12 23.68
CA PHE A 89 -2.95 -10.01 23.60
C PHE A 89 -4.34 -10.48 23.18
N LYS A 90 -5.34 -9.98 23.89
CA LYS A 90 -6.75 -10.21 23.59
C LYS A 90 -7.57 -8.96 23.91
N ASP A 91 -8.30 -8.49 22.95
CA ASP A 91 -9.42 -7.54 23.11
C ASP A 91 -10.74 -8.29 22.86
N THR A 92 -11.51 -7.94 21.85
CA THR A 92 -12.67 -8.72 21.39
C THR A 92 -12.28 -10.04 20.74
N THR A 93 -11.07 -10.13 20.17
CA THR A 93 -10.53 -11.29 19.46
C THR A 93 -9.04 -11.43 19.81
N SER A 94 -8.53 -12.67 19.97
CA SER A 94 -7.11 -12.88 20.28
C SER A 94 -6.21 -12.45 19.12
N TYR A 95 -5.00 -11.99 19.43
CA TYR A 95 -4.01 -11.62 18.40
C TYR A 95 -3.67 -12.81 17.49
N LYS A 96 -3.57 -14.00 18.05
CA LYS A 96 -3.36 -15.25 17.30
C LYS A 96 -4.43 -15.49 16.24
N GLU A 97 -5.71 -15.27 16.58
CA GLU A 97 -6.82 -15.39 15.61
C GLU A 97 -6.74 -14.32 14.53
N ARG A 98 -6.44 -13.07 14.91
CA ARG A 98 -6.25 -11.96 13.93
C ARG A 98 -5.12 -12.27 12.95
N LEU A 99 -3.99 -12.80 13.43
CA LEU A 99 -2.88 -13.23 12.59
C LEU A 99 -3.31 -14.32 11.60
N SER A 100 -3.97 -15.37 12.10
CA SER A 100 -4.44 -16.46 11.24
C SER A 100 -5.40 -15.97 10.16
N LEU A 101 -6.33 -15.07 10.49
CA LEU A 101 -7.26 -14.48 9.53
C LEU A 101 -6.54 -13.60 8.50
N ALA A 102 -5.58 -12.77 8.94
CA ALA A 102 -4.79 -11.93 8.05
C ALA A 102 -3.95 -12.76 7.08
N GLN A 103 -3.26 -13.79 7.59
CA GLN A 103 -2.47 -14.72 6.78
C GLN A 103 -3.32 -15.44 5.73
N LYS A 104 -4.49 -15.96 6.11
CA LYS A 104 -5.43 -16.61 5.16
C LYS A 104 -5.94 -15.63 4.10
N LYS A 105 -6.22 -14.39 4.49
CA LYS A 105 -6.76 -13.36 3.58
C LYS A 105 -5.75 -12.86 2.57
N THR A 106 -4.49 -12.72 2.97
CA THR A 106 -3.44 -12.10 2.16
C THR A 106 -2.49 -13.09 1.52
N ASN A 107 -2.44 -14.32 2.04
CA ASN A 107 -1.41 -15.32 1.74
C ASN A 107 0.02 -14.83 2.04
N GLU A 108 0.15 -13.90 3.01
CA GLU A 108 1.42 -13.39 3.49
C GLU A 108 1.62 -13.75 4.95
N ASN A 109 2.87 -13.97 5.38
CA ASN A 109 3.18 -14.28 6.77
C ASN A 109 3.11 -13.06 7.69
N ASP A 110 3.39 -11.86 7.16
CA ASP A 110 3.26 -10.58 7.87
C ASP A 110 3.10 -9.43 6.86
N ALA A 111 2.93 -8.22 7.37
CA ALA A 111 2.62 -7.01 6.60
C ALA A 111 3.78 -6.51 5.69
N LEU A 112 4.98 -7.07 5.75
CA LEU A 112 6.11 -6.68 4.91
C LEU A 112 6.60 -7.83 4.05
N VAL A 113 6.70 -7.59 2.74
CA VAL A 113 7.25 -8.52 1.76
C VAL A 113 8.53 -7.93 1.20
N VAL A 114 9.61 -8.73 1.12
CA VAL A 114 10.94 -8.28 0.70
C VAL A 114 11.39 -9.06 -0.51
N PHE A 115 11.87 -8.33 -1.52
CA PHE A 115 12.45 -8.92 -2.74
C PHE A 115 13.81 -8.32 -3.06
N GLN A 116 14.66 -9.12 -3.64
CA GLN A 116 15.80 -8.69 -4.42
C GLN A 116 15.45 -8.86 -5.89
N GLY A 117 15.81 -7.88 -6.73
CA GLY A 117 15.51 -7.93 -8.15
C GLY A 117 16.20 -6.79 -8.90
N LEU A 118 15.67 -6.50 -10.08
CA LEU A 118 16.16 -5.43 -10.94
C LEU A 118 15.04 -4.44 -11.22
N VAL A 119 15.36 -3.16 -11.30
CA VAL A 119 14.51 -2.08 -11.83
C VAL A 119 15.21 -1.53 -13.08
N GLU A 120 14.64 -1.80 -14.27
CA GLU A 120 15.28 -1.46 -15.55
C GLU A 120 16.76 -1.89 -15.59
N SER A 121 17.00 -3.17 -15.28
CA SER A 121 18.31 -3.83 -15.23
C SER A 121 19.24 -3.39 -14.09
N MET A 122 18.84 -2.46 -13.24
CA MET A 122 19.64 -2.04 -12.08
C MET A 122 19.28 -2.84 -10.83
N PRO A 123 20.26 -3.42 -10.10
CA PRO A 123 19.99 -4.22 -8.93
C PRO A 123 19.44 -3.39 -7.78
N VAL A 124 18.43 -3.92 -7.08
CA VAL A 124 17.81 -3.30 -5.92
C VAL A 124 17.35 -4.34 -4.90
N VAL A 125 17.24 -3.93 -3.65
CA VAL A 125 16.41 -4.62 -2.65
C VAL A 125 15.19 -3.75 -2.38
N ILE A 126 14.00 -4.36 -2.45
CA ILE A 126 12.73 -3.67 -2.23
C ILE A 126 11.95 -4.33 -1.09
N ALA A 127 11.44 -3.52 -0.18
CA ALA A 127 10.48 -3.91 0.86
C ALA A 127 9.13 -3.24 0.57
N VAL A 128 8.05 -4.02 0.56
CA VAL A 128 6.72 -3.52 0.19
C VAL A 128 5.70 -3.95 1.24
N PHE A 129 4.93 -3.00 1.73
CA PHE A 129 3.87 -3.24 2.69
C PHE A 129 2.63 -3.86 2.05
N GLU A 130 2.06 -4.87 2.73
CA GLU A 130 0.74 -5.42 2.42
C GLU A 130 -0.29 -4.80 3.38
N PHE A 131 -1.01 -3.79 2.89
CA PHE A 131 -1.99 -3.08 3.73
C PHE A 131 -3.14 -3.96 4.21
N LYS A 132 -3.52 -4.99 3.42
CA LYS A 132 -4.60 -5.91 3.80
C LYS A 132 -4.22 -6.79 4.99
N PHE A 133 -2.93 -6.91 5.31
CA PHE A 133 -2.45 -7.59 6.51
C PHE A 133 -2.53 -6.63 7.70
N MET A 134 -3.60 -6.70 8.47
CA MET A 134 -3.82 -5.89 9.68
C MET A 134 -3.55 -4.38 9.50
N GLY A 135 -3.99 -3.81 8.37
CA GLY A 135 -3.77 -2.39 8.05
C GLY A 135 -2.31 -2.04 7.76
N GLY A 136 -1.48 -3.00 7.33
CA GLY A 136 -0.05 -2.76 7.11
C GLY A 136 0.71 -2.42 8.38
N SER A 137 0.19 -2.77 9.56
CA SER A 137 0.75 -2.33 10.84
C SER A 137 2.15 -2.92 11.10
N MET A 138 3.05 -2.06 11.60
CA MET A 138 4.42 -2.42 11.91
C MET A 138 4.49 -3.17 13.25
N GLY A 139 4.72 -4.48 13.19
CA GLY A 139 5.09 -5.34 14.31
C GLY A 139 6.57 -5.71 14.30
N SER A 140 6.96 -6.59 15.21
CA SER A 140 8.33 -7.09 15.36
C SER A 140 8.90 -7.70 14.07
N VAL A 141 8.08 -8.46 13.32
CA VAL A 141 8.47 -9.07 12.05
C VAL A 141 8.71 -8.03 10.97
N VAL A 142 7.88 -6.99 10.89
CA VAL A 142 8.09 -5.89 9.94
C VAL A 142 9.45 -5.23 10.19
N GLY A 143 9.75 -4.87 11.46
CA GLY A 143 11.03 -4.28 11.80
C GLY A 143 12.21 -5.22 11.51
N GLU A 144 12.10 -6.50 11.81
CA GLU A 144 13.14 -7.49 11.51
C GLU A 144 13.38 -7.63 10.01
N LYS A 145 12.31 -7.84 9.22
CA LYS A 145 12.43 -7.94 7.75
C LYS A 145 13.01 -6.68 7.13
N PHE A 146 12.65 -5.49 7.66
CA PHE A 146 13.22 -4.22 7.20
C PHE A 146 14.74 -4.17 7.40
N ILE A 147 15.24 -4.54 8.58
CA ILE A 147 16.67 -4.57 8.88
C ILE A 147 17.39 -5.59 8.01
N LEU A 148 16.81 -6.76 7.85
CA LEU A 148 17.37 -7.81 7.00
C LEU A 148 17.41 -7.36 5.54
N ALA A 149 16.42 -6.60 5.07
CA ALA A 149 16.40 -6.00 3.74
C ALA A 149 17.52 -4.96 3.56
N VAL A 150 17.71 -4.07 4.55
CA VAL A 150 18.83 -3.13 4.57
C VAL A 150 20.17 -3.86 4.53
N ASN A 151 20.34 -4.90 5.34
CA ASN A 151 21.58 -5.71 5.34
C ASN A 151 21.80 -6.43 3.99
N ALA A 152 20.71 -6.89 3.35
CA ALA A 152 20.80 -7.49 2.02
C ALA A 152 21.21 -6.45 0.96
N ALA A 153 20.70 -5.22 1.03
CA ALA A 153 21.11 -4.14 0.15
C ALA A 153 22.60 -3.80 0.30
N ILE A 154 23.07 -3.71 1.55
CA ILE A 154 24.50 -3.48 1.85
C ILE A 154 25.36 -4.62 1.30
N LYS A 155 24.98 -5.88 1.55
CA LYS A 155 25.71 -7.07 1.06
C LYS A 155 25.81 -7.09 -0.46
N ASN A 156 24.70 -6.73 -1.13
CA ASN A 156 24.61 -6.74 -2.59
C ASN A 156 25.10 -5.43 -3.23
N LYS A 157 25.53 -4.44 -2.43
CA LYS A 157 25.98 -3.10 -2.87
C LYS A 157 24.95 -2.45 -3.81
N CYS A 158 23.69 -2.46 -3.44
CA CYS A 158 22.61 -1.90 -4.25
C CYS A 158 21.67 -1.00 -3.42
N PRO A 159 20.92 -0.10 -4.06
CA PRO A 159 19.93 0.74 -3.42
C PRO A 159 18.88 -0.06 -2.66
N PHE A 160 18.34 0.55 -1.60
CA PHE A 160 17.19 0.03 -0.87
C PHE A 160 15.95 0.88 -1.17
N ILE A 161 14.84 0.23 -1.48
CA ILE A 161 13.55 0.88 -1.72
C ILE A 161 12.55 0.34 -0.69
N CYS A 162 11.78 1.22 -0.04
CA CYS A 162 10.66 0.79 0.80
C CYS A 162 9.37 1.45 0.34
N ALA A 163 8.41 0.65 -0.11
CA ALA A 163 7.06 1.12 -0.43
C ALA A 163 6.15 0.92 0.79
N SER A 164 5.88 2.01 1.49
CA SER A 164 5.11 2.03 2.73
C SER A 164 3.62 2.17 2.45
N SER A 165 2.81 1.34 3.13
CA SER A 165 1.35 1.46 3.23
C SER A 165 0.92 0.92 4.60
N SER A 166 0.67 1.81 5.57
CA SER A 166 0.53 1.40 6.97
C SER A 166 -0.34 2.35 7.79
N GLY A 167 -1.13 1.78 8.68
CA GLY A 167 -1.81 2.52 9.75
C GLY A 167 -0.92 2.87 10.95
N GLY A 168 0.34 2.41 10.99
CA GLY A 168 1.30 2.70 12.05
C GLY A 168 1.77 1.48 12.84
N ALA A 169 2.14 1.66 14.12
CA ALA A 169 2.61 0.58 15.00
C ALA A 169 1.50 -0.41 15.33
N ARG A 170 1.84 -1.70 15.41
CA ARG A 170 0.90 -2.79 15.71
C ARG A 170 0.54 -2.82 17.21
N MET A 171 -0.67 -2.40 17.51
CA MET A 171 -1.17 -2.28 18.89
C MET A 171 -1.05 -3.60 19.69
N GLN A 172 -1.29 -4.73 19.04
CA GLN A 172 -1.28 -6.06 19.67
C GLN A 172 0.10 -6.51 20.17
N GLU A 173 1.16 -5.90 19.67
CA GLU A 173 2.54 -6.14 20.10
C GLU A 173 3.05 -5.09 21.11
N GLY A 174 2.22 -4.11 21.48
CA GLY A 174 2.53 -3.11 22.50
C GLY A 174 3.86 -2.41 22.28
N LEU A 175 4.69 -2.36 23.32
CA LEU A 175 6.01 -1.71 23.27
C LEU A 175 6.94 -2.34 22.22
N LEU A 176 6.81 -3.64 21.93
CA LEU A 176 7.66 -4.30 20.91
C LEU A 176 7.48 -3.66 19.53
N SER A 177 6.25 -3.26 19.17
CA SER A 177 6.02 -2.57 17.90
C SER A 177 6.60 -1.16 17.89
N LEU A 178 6.55 -0.43 18.98
CA LEU A 178 7.14 0.91 19.10
C LEU A 178 8.68 0.87 19.00
N MET A 179 9.31 -0.14 19.59
CA MET A 179 10.76 -0.32 19.51
C MET A 179 11.26 -0.60 18.09
N GLN A 180 10.37 -1.02 17.16
CA GLN A 180 10.75 -1.17 15.75
C GLN A 180 11.09 0.17 15.10
N MET A 181 10.50 1.28 15.55
CA MET A 181 10.83 2.63 15.06
C MET A 181 12.33 2.92 15.24
N ALA A 182 12.83 2.77 16.46
CA ALA A 182 14.25 2.96 16.76
C ALA A 182 15.16 1.97 15.99
N LYS A 183 14.73 0.71 15.96
CA LYS A 183 15.48 -0.40 15.35
C LYS A 183 15.64 -0.22 13.82
N THR A 184 14.58 0.17 13.12
CA THR A 184 14.60 0.43 11.68
C THR A 184 15.40 1.69 11.34
N SER A 185 15.20 2.78 12.09
CA SER A 185 15.95 4.02 11.91
C SER A 185 17.45 3.82 12.13
N ALA A 186 17.84 3.05 13.16
CA ALA A 186 19.24 2.71 13.40
C ALA A 186 19.86 1.89 12.25
N SER A 187 19.09 1.03 11.57
CA SER A 187 19.60 0.26 10.44
C SER A 187 19.94 1.13 9.23
N LEU A 188 19.21 2.21 9.00
CA LEU A 188 19.47 3.15 7.91
C LEU A 188 20.81 3.88 8.05
N THR A 189 21.30 4.08 9.28
CA THR A 189 22.66 4.65 9.47
C THR A 189 23.77 3.75 8.93
N LYS A 190 23.54 2.42 8.90
CA LYS A 190 24.49 1.48 8.29
C LYS A 190 24.45 1.57 6.77
N LEU A 191 23.26 1.72 6.19
CA LEU A 191 23.09 1.90 4.75
C LEU A 191 23.78 3.18 4.28
N SER A 192 23.53 4.30 4.97
CA SER A 192 24.14 5.61 4.71
C SER A 192 25.68 5.55 4.81
N LYS A 193 26.24 4.90 5.84
CA LYS A 193 27.69 4.68 5.96
C LYS A 193 28.26 3.86 4.78
N SER A 194 27.45 2.99 4.19
CA SER A 194 27.82 2.23 2.99
C SER A 194 27.64 3.01 1.69
N LYS A 195 27.22 4.29 1.77
CA LYS A 195 26.94 5.19 0.63
C LYS A 195 25.94 4.60 -0.36
N LEU A 196 24.93 3.89 0.14
CA LEU A 196 23.87 3.30 -0.66
C LEU A 196 22.58 4.07 -0.43
N PRO A 197 21.87 4.48 -1.49
CA PRO A 197 20.68 5.30 -1.35
C PRO A 197 19.49 4.50 -0.80
N PHE A 198 18.69 5.18 0.01
CA PHE A 198 17.38 4.75 0.47
C PHE A 198 16.27 5.58 -0.20
N LEU A 199 15.47 4.95 -1.05
CA LEU A 199 14.31 5.57 -1.66
C LEU A 199 13.05 5.17 -0.89
N SER A 200 12.41 6.15 -0.26
CA SER A 200 11.16 5.94 0.47
C SER A 200 9.97 6.27 -0.42
N LEU A 201 9.13 5.28 -0.72
CA LEU A 201 7.90 5.44 -1.47
C LEU A 201 6.70 5.39 -0.54
N LEU A 202 6.02 6.52 -0.36
CA LEU A 202 4.86 6.67 0.49
C LEU A 202 3.58 6.45 -0.31
N THR A 203 2.76 5.51 0.12
CA THR A 203 1.48 5.21 -0.55
C THR A 203 0.30 5.32 0.43
N ASP A 204 -0.92 5.33 -0.09
CA ASP A 204 -2.12 5.54 0.71
C ASP A 204 -2.53 4.29 1.53
N PRO A 205 -2.65 4.41 2.87
CA PRO A 205 -2.13 5.45 3.75
C PRO A 205 -0.72 5.12 4.28
N THR A 206 0.05 6.13 4.70
CA THR A 206 1.30 5.93 5.47
C THR A 206 1.25 6.78 6.74
N MET A 207 1.00 6.14 7.90
CA MET A 207 0.62 6.81 9.12
C MET A 207 1.42 6.32 10.34
N GLY A 208 1.28 7.03 11.44
CA GLY A 208 1.69 6.65 12.79
C GLY A 208 3.17 6.36 12.94
N GLY A 209 3.52 5.26 13.61
CA GLY A 209 4.91 4.86 13.85
C GLY A 209 5.73 4.58 12.58
N VAL A 210 5.09 4.26 11.46
CA VAL A 210 5.79 4.05 10.18
C VAL A 210 6.23 5.39 9.59
N SER A 211 5.33 6.38 9.51
CA SER A 211 5.70 7.73 9.07
C SER A 211 6.67 8.41 10.04
N ALA A 212 6.48 8.23 11.34
CA ALA A 212 7.35 8.82 12.37
C ALA A 212 8.73 8.11 12.52
N SER A 213 9.06 7.19 11.61
CA SER A 213 10.35 6.50 11.59
C SER A 213 10.89 6.41 10.15
N PHE A 214 11.21 5.22 9.70
CA PHE A 214 11.94 5.02 8.45
C PHE A 214 11.25 5.60 7.19
N ALA A 215 9.92 5.72 7.17
CA ALA A 215 9.22 6.21 5.98
C ALA A 215 9.55 7.67 5.63
N MET A 216 9.88 8.50 6.64
CA MET A 216 10.32 9.89 6.46
C MET A 216 11.84 10.07 6.58
N LEU A 217 12.62 8.98 6.45
CA LEU A 217 14.09 8.99 6.54
C LEU A 217 14.75 8.59 5.20
N GLY A 218 14.01 8.65 4.09
CA GLY A 218 14.57 8.42 2.74
C GLY A 218 15.58 9.50 2.35
N ASP A 219 16.62 9.13 1.60
CA ASP A 219 17.45 10.12 0.89
C ASP A 219 16.65 10.84 -0.19
N VAL A 220 15.63 10.16 -0.73
CA VAL A 220 14.55 10.75 -1.54
C VAL A 220 13.22 10.17 -1.06
N ILE A 221 12.28 11.05 -0.74
CA ILE A 221 10.94 10.71 -0.26
C ILE A 221 9.94 10.98 -1.37
N ILE A 222 9.37 9.91 -1.91
CA ILE A 222 8.46 9.93 -3.05
C ILE A 222 7.05 9.57 -2.54
N ALA A 223 6.02 10.27 -3.01
CA ALA A 223 4.64 9.88 -2.72
C ALA A 223 3.84 9.57 -3.99
N GLU A 224 2.85 8.68 -3.88
CA GLU A 224 1.79 8.56 -4.89
C GLU A 224 0.81 9.75 -4.75
N PRO A 225 0.19 10.21 -5.86
CA PRO A 225 -0.80 11.29 -5.81
C PRO A 225 -1.94 11.00 -4.83
N ARG A 226 -2.32 12.01 -4.07
CA ARG A 226 -3.43 11.99 -3.08
C ARG A 226 -3.27 10.94 -1.97
N ALA A 227 -2.06 10.44 -1.75
CA ALA A 227 -1.80 9.52 -0.63
C ALA A 227 -1.97 10.25 0.70
N LEU A 228 -2.67 9.63 1.65
CA LEU A 228 -2.79 10.13 3.02
C LEU A 228 -1.53 9.76 3.79
N ILE A 229 -0.80 10.78 4.23
CA ILE A 229 0.50 10.61 4.90
C ILE A 229 0.53 11.53 6.12
N GLY A 230 0.76 10.98 7.30
CA GLY A 230 0.79 11.79 8.53
C GLY A 230 1.07 10.93 9.75
N PHE A 231 0.98 11.51 10.93
CA PHE A 231 1.14 10.75 12.18
C PHE A 231 -0.21 10.31 12.74
N ALA A 232 -0.95 11.20 13.37
CA ALA A 232 -2.33 10.92 13.79
C ALA A 232 -3.29 11.10 12.60
N GLY A 233 -4.31 10.24 12.50
CA GLY A 233 -5.32 10.40 11.45
C GLY A 233 -6.13 11.69 11.59
N PRO A 234 -6.64 12.27 10.49
CA PRO A 234 -7.38 13.55 10.51
C PRO A 234 -8.50 13.57 11.54
N ARG A 235 -9.32 12.52 11.60
CA ARG A 235 -10.41 12.40 12.58
C ARG A 235 -9.94 12.48 14.03
N VAL A 236 -8.79 11.88 14.35
CA VAL A 236 -8.23 11.90 15.71
C VAL A 236 -7.80 13.32 16.06
N ILE A 237 -7.17 14.02 15.12
CA ILE A 237 -6.73 15.40 15.32
C ILE A 237 -7.94 16.31 15.53
N GLU A 238 -8.94 16.26 14.65
CA GLU A 238 -10.17 17.07 14.75
C GLU A 238 -10.92 16.85 16.06
N GLN A 239 -11.02 15.58 16.50
CA GLN A 239 -11.67 15.25 17.77
C GLN A 239 -10.88 15.73 19.00
N THR A 240 -9.55 15.75 18.91
CA THR A 240 -8.66 16.15 20.01
C THR A 240 -8.55 17.67 20.11
N VAL A 241 -8.30 18.34 18.98
CA VAL A 241 -8.10 19.80 18.92
C VAL A 241 -9.44 20.54 18.84
N ARG A 242 -10.51 19.86 18.37
CA ARG A 242 -11.86 20.39 18.13
C ARG A 242 -11.90 21.51 17.09
N GLU A 243 -10.98 21.49 16.15
CA GLU A 243 -10.89 22.41 15.01
C GLU A 243 -11.01 21.65 13.69
N LYS A 244 -11.48 22.35 12.65
CA LYS A 244 -11.51 21.80 11.30
C LYS A 244 -10.12 21.89 10.69
N LEU A 245 -9.67 20.79 10.09
CA LEU A 245 -8.39 20.75 9.39
C LEU A 245 -8.49 21.50 8.05
N PRO A 246 -7.39 22.09 7.56
CA PRO A 246 -7.31 22.66 6.23
C PRO A 246 -7.69 21.65 5.14
N GLU A 247 -8.22 22.14 4.03
CA GLU A 247 -8.49 21.28 2.87
C GLU A 247 -7.20 20.66 2.36
N GLY A 248 -7.26 19.36 2.03
CA GLY A 248 -6.09 18.59 1.59
C GLY A 248 -5.07 18.26 2.68
N PHE A 249 -5.35 18.56 3.94
CA PHE A 249 -4.43 18.25 5.05
C PHE A 249 -3.95 16.80 5.03
N GLN A 250 -2.65 16.60 5.20
CA GLN A 250 -1.99 15.27 5.15
C GLN A 250 -2.07 14.55 3.79
N THR A 251 -2.49 15.20 2.71
CA THR A 251 -2.30 14.62 1.37
C THR A 251 -0.85 14.79 0.91
N SER A 252 -0.42 13.97 -0.05
CA SER A 252 0.91 14.08 -0.64
C SER A 252 1.15 15.47 -1.23
N GLU A 253 0.13 16.11 -1.83
CA GLU A 253 0.20 17.45 -2.38
C GLU A 253 0.49 18.50 -1.28
N PHE A 254 -0.24 18.41 -0.18
CA PHE A 254 -0.03 19.27 0.99
C PHE A 254 1.40 19.12 1.55
N LEU A 255 1.89 17.89 1.66
CA LEU A 255 3.23 17.61 2.18
C LEU A 255 4.34 18.10 1.24
N LEU A 256 4.13 18.01 -0.07
CA LEU A 256 5.08 18.54 -1.05
C LEU A 256 5.17 20.06 -0.96
N GLU A 257 4.03 20.75 -0.87
CA GLU A 257 3.95 22.21 -0.72
C GLU A 257 4.67 22.69 0.56
N HIS A 258 4.59 21.90 1.62
CA HIS A 258 5.26 22.20 2.91
C HIS A 258 6.69 21.65 3.03
N GLY A 259 7.25 21.07 1.95
CA GLY A 259 8.63 20.60 1.94
C GLY A 259 8.88 19.34 2.78
N ALA A 260 7.84 18.59 3.14
CA ALA A 260 7.97 17.36 3.93
C ALA A 260 8.31 16.12 3.07
N ILE A 261 8.08 16.18 1.77
CA ILE A 261 8.46 15.16 0.79
C ILE A 261 9.11 15.82 -0.43
N ASP A 262 9.86 15.06 -1.23
CA ASP A 262 10.64 15.60 -2.34
C ASP A 262 9.87 15.61 -3.65
N MET A 263 8.99 14.63 -3.89
CA MET A 263 8.25 14.54 -5.15
C MET A 263 7.00 13.68 -5.07
N ILE A 264 6.07 13.96 -5.98
CA ILE A 264 4.88 13.13 -6.22
C ILE A 264 5.02 12.49 -7.60
N ILE A 265 4.89 11.16 -7.67
CA ILE A 265 5.03 10.42 -8.91
C ILE A 265 3.81 9.52 -9.13
N ASP A 266 3.18 9.66 -10.31
CA ASP A 266 2.13 8.75 -10.74
C ASP A 266 2.68 7.32 -10.87
N ARG A 267 1.93 6.33 -10.39
CA ARG A 267 2.31 4.92 -10.39
C ARG A 267 2.72 4.41 -11.77
N ARG A 268 2.10 4.93 -12.81
CA ARG A 268 2.38 4.57 -14.21
C ARG A 268 3.78 5.00 -14.67
N GLN A 269 4.36 6.00 -14.01
CA GLN A 269 5.69 6.53 -14.31
C GLN A 269 6.73 6.10 -13.27
N LEU A 270 6.28 5.51 -12.15
CA LEU A 270 7.10 5.26 -10.96
C LEU A 270 8.33 4.40 -11.26
N ARG A 271 8.19 3.32 -12.05
CA ARG A 271 9.31 2.43 -12.39
C ARG A 271 10.44 3.18 -13.10
N LYS A 272 10.11 3.97 -14.13
CA LYS A 272 11.10 4.77 -14.86
C LYS A 272 11.73 5.85 -13.99
N SER A 273 10.94 6.49 -13.14
CA SER A 273 11.44 7.54 -12.24
C SER A 273 12.37 6.96 -11.18
N LEU A 274 12.05 5.78 -10.61
CA LEU A 274 12.96 5.08 -9.69
C LEU A 274 14.27 4.71 -10.38
N ALA A 275 14.23 4.19 -11.61
CA ALA A 275 15.42 3.88 -12.39
C ALA A 275 16.32 5.11 -12.58
N ASN A 276 15.75 6.24 -12.94
CA ASN A 276 16.49 7.50 -13.10
C ASN A 276 17.14 7.94 -11.77
N LEU A 277 16.39 7.91 -10.67
CA LEU A 277 16.91 8.26 -9.34
C LEU A 277 18.05 7.33 -8.92
N ILE A 278 17.88 6.03 -9.10
CA ILE A 278 18.93 5.04 -8.82
C ILE A 278 20.19 5.35 -9.62
N SER A 279 20.04 5.61 -10.92
CA SER A 279 21.17 5.96 -11.79
C SER A 279 21.91 7.22 -11.32
N MET A 280 21.17 8.26 -10.89
CA MET A 280 21.76 9.52 -10.42
C MET A 280 22.45 9.37 -9.06
N LEU A 281 21.88 8.58 -8.14
CA LEU A 281 22.36 8.46 -6.77
C LEU A 281 23.44 7.36 -6.61
N SER A 282 23.57 6.45 -7.56
CA SER A 282 24.56 5.37 -7.55
C SER A 282 25.85 5.74 -8.30
N ILE A 283 26.16 7.02 -8.43
CA ILE A 283 27.43 7.46 -9.03
C ILE A 283 28.57 7.07 -8.12
N ASN A 284 29.47 6.23 -8.64
CA ASN A 284 30.70 5.73 -8.00
C ASN A 284 31.69 6.86 -7.70
#